data_d6642facbcd157cb91591f68245933c9
#
_entry.id   d6642facbcd157cb91591f68245933c9
#
_cell.length_a   1.000
_cell.length_b   1.000
_cell.length_c   1.000
_cell.angle_alpha   90.00
_cell.angle_beta   90.00
_cell.angle_gamma   90.00
#
_symmetry.space_group_name_H-M   'P 1'
#
loop_
_entity.id
_entity.type
_entity.pdbx_description
1 polymer ?
#
loop_
_entity_poly.entity_id
_entity_poly.type
_entity_poly.pdbx_seq_one_letter_code
_entity_poly.pdbx_strand_id
1 'polypeptide(L)'
;MKIKTNETNLDAKKLQQLFSLVHKVVAKYEGRLRWWKRLKVHMSYYGGVGYRCKATLGGTNIWMRMCIVSYNNVETVSQVFAHELYHSYGFDHKSFRRFPLDDKQMAIIKKRFPNMDGFIKPVVEKPKADVIVLRYKRMIANKKLWEKKLKFSSTKYKKYTKLVKTYEKKYPERIASVRG
;
A
#
# COMPACT_ATOMS: atom_id res chain seq x y z
N MET A 1 -0.32 0.01 -15.25
CA MET A 1 -0.24 0.75 -13.97
C MET A 1 -1.36 0.29 -13.06
N LYS A 2 -1.10 0.15 -11.76
CA LYS A 2 -2.11 -0.15 -10.72
C LYS A 2 -1.94 0.80 -9.56
N ILE A 3 -3.03 1.30 -8.99
CA ILE A 3 -3.01 1.93 -7.66
C ILE A 3 -2.96 0.80 -6.63
N LYS A 4 -1.82 0.66 -5.94
CA LYS A 4 -1.56 -0.46 -5.02
C LYS A 4 -2.17 -0.20 -3.63
N THR A 5 -2.00 1.02 -3.13
CA THR A 5 -2.63 1.50 -1.90
C THR A 5 -3.24 2.87 -2.15
N ASN A 6 -4.42 3.09 -1.60
CA ASN A 6 -5.10 4.37 -1.66
C ASN A 6 -5.74 4.65 -0.30
N GLU A 7 -5.03 5.39 0.50
CA GLU A 7 -5.46 5.85 1.83
C GLU A 7 -6.21 7.18 1.76
N THR A 8 -6.50 7.66 0.53
CA THR A 8 -7.28 8.88 0.30
C THR A 8 -8.75 8.53 0.08
N ASN A 9 -9.63 9.54 0.17
CA ASN A 9 -11.04 9.42 -0.16
C ASN A 9 -11.33 9.45 -1.67
N LEU A 10 -10.30 9.48 -2.53
CA LEU A 10 -10.46 9.57 -3.97
C LEU A 10 -10.74 8.20 -4.62
N ASP A 11 -11.49 8.23 -5.71
CA ASP A 11 -11.81 7.04 -6.50
C ASP A 11 -10.59 6.51 -7.26
N ALA A 12 -10.18 5.30 -6.96
CA ALA A 12 -8.99 4.69 -7.55
C ALA A 12 -9.13 4.45 -9.06
N LYS A 13 -10.35 4.17 -9.58
CA LYS A 13 -10.57 3.95 -11.02
C LYS A 13 -10.42 5.26 -11.79
N LYS A 14 -11.02 6.34 -11.29
CA LYS A 14 -10.91 7.67 -11.91
C LYS A 14 -9.47 8.19 -11.86
N LEU A 15 -8.77 8.04 -10.74
CA LEU A 15 -7.35 8.34 -10.63
C LEU A 15 -6.51 7.53 -11.63
N GLN A 16 -6.80 6.25 -11.79
CA GLN A 16 -6.11 5.42 -12.77
C GLN A 16 -6.34 5.89 -14.20
N GLN A 17 -7.54 6.39 -14.52
CA GLN A 17 -7.84 7.00 -15.82
C GLN A 17 -7.05 8.29 -16.03
N LEU A 18 -7.02 9.18 -15.01
CA LEU A 18 -6.23 10.42 -15.04
C LEU A 18 -4.74 10.12 -15.26
N PHE A 19 -4.15 9.24 -14.45
CA PHE A 19 -2.74 8.87 -14.56
C PHE A 19 -2.41 8.18 -15.90
N SER A 20 -3.37 7.42 -16.46
CA SER A 20 -3.21 6.84 -17.79
C SER A 20 -3.21 7.90 -18.89
N LEU A 21 -4.00 8.95 -18.73
CA LEU A 21 -3.98 10.08 -19.66
C LEU A 21 -2.68 10.88 -19.54
N VAL A 22 -2.23 11.20 -18.33
CA VAL A 22 -0.94 11.86 -18.10
C VAL A 22 0.21 11.07 -18.74
N HIS A 23 0.25 9.75 -18.52
CA HIS A 23 1.25 8.89 -19.18
C HIS A 23 1.17 8.95 -20.70
N LYS A 24 -0.04 8.93 -21.29
CA LYS A 24 -0.20 9.04 -22.75
C LYS A 24 0.33 10.37 -23.30
N VAL A 25 0.10 11.45 -22.55
CA VAL A 25 0.58 12.79 -22.92
C VAL A 25 2.11 12.85 -22.84
N VAL A 26 2.71 12.37 -21.74
CA VAL A 26 4.17 12.30 -21.58
C VAL A 26 4.80 11.38 -22.64
N ALA A 27 4.21 10.22 -22.88
CA ALA A 27 4.73 9.23 -23.83
C ALA A 27 4.81 9.69 -25.28
N LYS A 28 4.12 10.77 -25.65
CA LYS A 28 4.27 11.39 -27.00
C LYS A 28 5.65 12.02 -27.21
N TYR A 29 6.31 12.43 -26.14
CA TYR A 29 7.61 13.10 -26.16
C TYR A 29 8.75 12.16 -25.71
N GLU A 30 8.52 11.38 -24.67
CA GLU A 30 9.53 10.53 -24.05
C GLU A 30 9.47 9.05 -24.53
N GLY A 31 8.51 8.74 -25.40
CA GLY A 31 8.23 7.36 -25.76
C GLY A 31 7.45 6.60 -24.68
N ARG A 32 7.04 5.40 -24.98
CA ARG A 32 6.23 4.59 -24.06
C ARG A 32 7.10 3.97 -22.96
N LEU A 33 6.74 4.21 -21.71
CA LEU A 33 7.41 3.58 -20.58
C LEU A 33 7.30 2.05 -20.66
N ARG A 34 8.43 1.36 -20.82
CA ARG A 34 8.51 -0.09 -21.03
C ARG A 34 7.76 -0.91 -19.98
N TRP A 35 7.83 -0.48 -18.71
CA TRP A 35 7.19 -1.16 -17.57
C TRP A 35 5.92 -0.48 -17.06
N TRP A 36 5.26 0.34 -17.90
CA TRP A 36 4.01 1.01 -17.53
C TRP A 36 2.98 0.07 -16.88
N LYS A 37 2.80 -1.14 -17.41
CA LYS A 37 1.86 -2.13 -16.86
C LYS A 37 2.24 -2.59 -15.45
N ARG A 38 3.51 -2.54 -15.09
CA ARG A 38 4.05 -2.94 -13.77
C ARG A 38 4.10 -1.79 -12.78
N LEU A 39 3.90 -0.55 -13.22
CA LEU A 39 3.96 0.63 -12.36
C LEU A 39 2.91 0.54 -11.27
N LYS A 40 3.34 0.77 -10.03
CA LYS A 40 2.53 0.75 -8.81
C LYS A 40 2.52 2.15 -8.20
N VAL A 41 1.33 2.68 -7.94
CA VAL A 41 1.15 3.98 -7.29
C VAL A 41 0.60 3.76 -5.89
N HIS A 42 1.22 4.39 -4.92
CA HIS A 42 0.83 4.39 -3.53
C HIS A 42 0.41 5.81 -3.17
N MET A 43 -0.80 5.97 -2.65
CA MET A 43 -1.38 7.27 -2.35
C MET A 43 -1.74 7.38 -0.88
N SER A 44 -1.36 8.47 -0.24
CA SER A 44 -1.71 8.78 1.13
C SER A 44 -1.81 10.28 1.36
N TYR A 45 -2.48 10.69 2.43
CA TYR A 45 -2.47 12.08 2.85
C TYR A 45 -1.16 12.48 3.50
N TYR A 46 -0.80 13.75 3.28
CA TYR A 46 0.28 14.43 3.98
C TYR A 46 -0.32 15.50 4.89
N GLY A 47 0.00 15.45 6.17
CA GLY A 47 -0.56 16.37 7.17
C GLY A 47 0.02 17.78 7.15
N GLY A 48 0.99 18.09 6.28
CA GLY A 48 1.54 19.43 6.09
C GLY A 48 0.97 20.13 4.86
N VAL A 49 1.56 21.26 4.50
CA VAL A 49 1.21 22.00 3.27
C VAL A 49 1.98 21.42 2.08
N GLY A 50 1.29 21.30 0.92
CA GLY A 50 1.88 20.84 -0.34
C GLY A 50 1.96 19.32 -0.47
N TYR A 51 3.11 18.82 -0.91
CA TYR A 51 3.29 17.41 -1.19
C TYR A 51 4.72 16.93 -0.87
N ARG A 52 4.84 15.64 -0.55
CA ARG A 52 6.11 14.90 -0.44
C ARG A 52 5.97 13.59 -1.21
N CYS A 53 6.37 13.63 -2.47
CA CYS A 53 6.27 12.48 -3.35
C CYS A 53 7.66 11.94 -3.66
N LYS A 54 7.73 10.70 -4.10
CA LYS A 54 8.99 10.07 -4.53
C LYS A 54 8.69 8.95 -5.50
N ALA A 55 9.59 8.72 -6.43
CA ALA A 55 9.62 7.52 -7.25
C ALA A 55 10.99 6.84 -7.18
N THR A 56 11.05 5.57 -7.48
CA THR A 56 12.31 4.87 -7.69
C THR A 56 12.85 5.24 -9.07
N LEU A 57 14.06 5.78 -9.15
CA LEU A 57 14.72 6.15 -10.41
C LEU A 57 14.81 4.93 -11.33
N GLY A 58 14.24 5.04 -12.54
CA GLY A 58 14.12 3.90 -13.47
C GLY A 58 13.26 2.75 -12.94
N GLY A 59 12.49 2.94 -11.86
CA GLY A 59 11.76 1.90 -11.15
C GLY A 59 10.26 1.89 -11.42
N THR A 60 9.56 1.04 -10.70
CA THR A 60 8.13 0.75 -10.89
C THR A 60 7.25 1.19 -9.74
N ASN A 61 7.77 1.94 -8.77
CA ASN A 61 6.99 2.39 -7.61
C ASN A 61 6.99 3.92 -7.54
N ILE A 62 5.81 4.49 -7.37
CA ILE A 62 5.57 5.91 -7.14
C ILE A 62 4.80 6.05 -5.82
N TRP A 63 5.26 6.92 -4.93
CA TRP A 63 4.58 7.28 -3.69
C TRP A 63 4.14 8.73 -3.76
N MET A 64 2.82 8.96 -3.79
CA MET A 64 2.21 10.28 -3.79
C MET A 64 1.65 10.57 -2.38
N ARG A 65 2.30 11.48 -1.66
CA ARG A 65 1.86 11.98 -0.36
C ARG A 65 1.57 13.47 -0.50
N MET A 66 0.30 13.83 -0.55
CA MET A 66 -0.14 15.19 -0.83
C MET A 66 -1.15 15.65 0.22
N CYS A 67 -1.17 16.93 0.52
CA CYS A 67 -2.23 17.50 1.36
C CYS A 67 -3.59 17.45 0.61
N ILE A 68 -4.68 17.57 1.37
CA ILE A 68 -6.05 17.51 0.81
C ILE A 68 -6.26 18.55 -0.29
N VAL A 69 -5.81 19.79 -0.07
CA VAL A 69 -5.94 20.87 -1.05
C VAL A 69 -5.22 20.54 -2.36
N SER A 70 -4.02 19.95 -2.29
CA SER A 70 -3.28 19.53 -3.48
C SER A 70 -3.97 18.40 -4.24
N TYR A 71 -4.61 17.46 -3.54
CA TYR A 71 -5.41 16.41 -4.18
C TYR A 71 -6.69 16.92 -4.83
N ASN A 72 -7.24 18.04 -4.38
CA ASN A 72 -8.45 18.64 -4.97
C ASN A 72 -8.19 19.43 -6.26
N ASN A 73 -6.94 19.48 -6.72
CA ASN A 73 -6.55 20.20 -7.92
C ASN A 73 -5.99 19.24 -8.98
N VAL A 74 -6.70 19.09 -10.10
CA VAL A 74 -6.31 18.21 -11.24
C VAL A 74 -4.94 18.59 -11.77
N GLU A 75 -4.64 19.88 -11.90
CA GLU A 75 -3.35 20.33 -12.39
C GLU A 75 -2.21 19.91 -11.47
N THR A 76 -2.36 20.18 -10.16
CA THR A 76 -1.36 19.78 -9.15
C THR A 76 -1.14 18.28 -9.15
N VAL A 77 -2.22 17.48 -9.13
CA VAL A 77 -2.14 16.00 -9.14
C VAL A 77 -1.45 15.53 -10.41
N SER A 78 -1.78 16.10 -11.57
CA SER A 78 -1.21 15.71 -12.85
C SER A 78 0.26 16.07 -12.97
N GLN A 79 0.65 17.28 -12.54
CA GLN A 79 2.04 17.73 -12.55
C GLN A 79 2.91 16.90 -11.63
N VAL A 80 2.43 16.65 -10.39
CA VAL A 80 3.16 15.82 -9.42
C VAL A 80 3.30 14.38 -9.93
N PHE A 81 2.24 13.81 -10.49
CA PHE A 81 2.33 12.47 -11.04
C PHE A 81 3.28 12.41 -12.25
N ALA A 82 3.24 13.40 -13.14
CA ALA A 82 4.15 13.49 -14.28
C ALA A 82 5.61 13.60 -13.80
N HIS A 83 5.88 14.41 -12.77
CA HIS A 83 7.19 14.54 -12.15
C HIS A 83 7.73 13.17 -11.68
N GLU A 84 6.96 12.46 -10.90
CA GLU A 84 7.34 11.13 -10.41
C GLU A 84 7.44 10.09 -11.54
N LEU A 85 6.65 10.27 -12.60
CA LEU A 85 6.74 9.44 -13.79
C LEU A 85 8.07 9.65 -14.54
N TYR A 86 8.57 10.88 -14.64
CA TYR A 86 9.91 11.16 -15.22
C TYR A 86 11.03 10.45 -14.44
N HIS A 87 10.94 10.38 -13.11
CA HIS A 87 11.86 9.55 -12.34
C HIS A 87 11.76 8.07 -12.70
N SER A 88 10.55 7.57 -12.97
CA SER A 88 10.36 6.20 -13.45
C SER A 88 10.94 5.97 -14.85
N TYR A 89 11.06 6.99 -15.69
CA TYR A 89 11.83 6.93 -16.95
C TYR A 89 13.35 6.92 -16.73
N GLY A 90 13.82 7.26 -15.52
CA GLY A 90 15.24 7.32 -15.20
C GLY A 90 15.83 8.73 -15.17
N PHE A 91 15.00 9.78 -15.32
CA PHE A 91 15.46 11.17 -15.27
C PHE A 91 15.63 11.62 -13.81
N ASP A 92 16.72 12.32 -13.53
CA ASP A 92 16.97 12.98 -12.24
C ASP A 92 16.43 14.43 -12.24
N HIS A 93 16.44 15.10 -11.09
CA HIS A 93 15.96 16.48 -10.96
C HIS A 93 16.75 17.52 -11.79
N LYS A 94 17.93 17.17 -12.33
CA LYS A 94 18.71 18.05 -13.20
C LYS A 94 18.24 17.94 -14.65
N SER A 95 17.59 16.84 -15.01
CA SER A 95 17.25 16.47 -16.37
C SER A 95 15.88 16.99 -16.81
N PHE A 96 15.02 17.43 -15.90
CA PHE A 96 13.67 17.94 -16.24
C PHE A 96 13.16 18.97 -15.24
N ARG A 97 12.10 19.71 -15.64
CA ARG A 97 11.50 20.77 -14.83
C ARG A 97 10.67 20.18 -13.68
N ARG A 98 10.54 20.95 -12.57
CA ARG A 98 9.69 20.57 -11.43
C ARG A 98 8.24 20.30 -11.85
N PHE A 99 7.73 21.05 -12.82
CA PHE A 99 6.41 20.87 -13.42
C PHE A 99 6.58 20.53 -14.90
N PRO A 100 6.67 19.23 -15.25
CA PRO A 100 7.11 18.81 -16.58
C PRO A 100 6.04 18.93 -17.67
N LEU A 101 4.75 19.06 -17.31
CA LEU A 101 3.68 19.22 -18.28
C LEU A 101 3.57 20.70 -18.68
N ASP A 102 3.61 20.95 -19.99
CA ASP A 102 3.36 22.29 -20.55
C ASP A 102 1.86 22.63 -20.61
N ASP A 103 1.53 23.87 -21.01
CA ASP A 103 0.14 24.34 -21.06
C ASP A 103 -0.71 23.55 -22.07
N LYS A 104 -0.12 23.13 -23.20
CA LYS A 104 -0.84 22.33 -24.22
C LYS A 104 -1.15 20.94 -23.69
N GLN A 105 -0.20 20.33 -23.02
CA GLN A 105 -0.37 19.01 -22.39
C GLN A 105 -1.40 19.08 -21.26
N MET A 106 -1.35 20.15 -20.44
CA MET A 106 -2.30 20.37 -19.36
C MET A 106 -3.71 20.66 -19.90
N ALA A 107 -3.84 21.40 -21.00
CA ALA A 107 -5.14 21.63 -21.65
C ALA A 107 -5.83 20.33 -22.09
N ILE A 108 -5.06 19.37 -22.61
CA ILE A 108 -5.58 18.03 -22.97
C ILE A 108 -6.13 17.32 -21.74
N ILE A 109 -5.42 17.40 -20.61
CA ILE A 109 -5.82 16.75 -19.35
C ILE A 109 -7.07 17.45 -18.79
N LYS A 110 -7.08 18.78 -18.70
CA LYS A 110 -8.20 19.58 -18.19
C LYS A 110 -9.47 19.39 -19.04
N LYS A 111 -9.34 19.25 -20.36
CA LYS A 111 -10.49 18.95 -21.24
C LYS A 111 -11.20 17.66 -20.84
N ARG A 112 -10.46 16.63 -20.39
CA ARG A 112 -11.04 15.35 -19.98
C ARG A 112 -11.42 15.31 -18.51
N PHE A 113 -10.67 15.99 -17.68
CA PHE A 113 -10.84 16.07 -16.23
C PHE A 113 -10.76 17.54 -15.80
N PRO A 114 -11.87 18.30 -15.85
CA PRO A 114 -11.86 19.73 -15.56
C PRO A 114 -11.61 20.05 -14.09
N ASN A 115 -12.02 19.14 -13.19
CA ASN A 115 -11.86 19.27 -11.74
C ASN A 115 -11.77 17.90 -11.06
N MET A 116 -11.62 17.88 -9.74
CA MET A 116 -11.55 16.66 -8.92
C MET A 116 -12.88 16.25 -8.28
N ASP A 117 -13.98 16.98 -8.50
CA ASP A 117 -15.25 16.73 -7.81
C ASP A 117 -15.78 15.32 -8.03
N GLY A 118 -15.68 14.84 -9.26
CA GLY A 118 -16.09 13.50 -9.58
C GLY A 118 -15.16 12.39 -9.05
N PHE A 119 -14.00 12.73 -8.45
CA PHE A 119 -13.06 11.76 -7.90
C PHE A 119 -13.31 11.44 -6.43
N ILE A 120 -14.05 12.29 -5.72
CA ILE A 120 -14.36 12.06 -4.31
C ILE A 120 -15.35 10.90 -4.21
N LYS A 121 -14.99 9.88 -3.45
CA LYS A 121 -15.92 8.81 -3.13
C LYS A 121 -17.02 9.38 -2.23
N PRO A 122 -18.29 9.08 -2.48
CA PRO A 122 -19.32 9.41 -1.53
C PRO A 122 -18.94 8.81 -0.16
N VAL A 123 -19.00 9.63 0.87
CA VAL A 123 -18.82 9.16 2.25
C VAL A 123 -20.01 8.25 2.54
N VAL A 124 -19.82 6.95 2.35
CA VAL A 124 -20.75 5.96 2.89
C VAL A 124 -20.48 5.96 4.39
N GLU A 125 -21.30 6.66 5.15
CA GLU A 125 -21.28 6.53 6.61
C GLU A 125 -21.51 5.05 6.93
N LYS A 126 -20.40 4.37 7.24
CA LYS A 126 -20.53 3.03 7.81
C LYS A 126 -21.25 3.22 9.14
N PRO A 127 -22.37 2.53 9.36
CA PRO A 127 -23.04 2.59 10.65
C PRO A 127 -21.96 2.37 11.73
N LYS A 128 -21.91 3.28 12.71
CA LYS A 128 -20.94 3.19 13.82
C LYS A 128 -21.10 1.82 14.45
N ALA A 129 -20.17 0.93 14.14
CA ALA A 129 -20.23 -0.42 14.68
C ALA A 129 -20.16 -0.30 16.20
N ASP A 130 -21.10 -0.94 16.89
CA ASP A 130 -21.11 -0.95 18.34
C ASP A 130 -19.76 -1.46 18.85
N VAL A 131 -19.03 -0.58 19.52
CA VAL A 131 -17.67 -0.85 20.02
C VAL A 131 -17.69 -2.05 20.97
N ILE A 132 -18.77 -2.22 21.72
CA ILE A 132 -18.95 -3.35 22.65
C ILE A 132 -19.04 -4.65 21.88
N VAL A 133 -19.86 -4.69 20.80
CA VAL A 133 -20.01 -5.86 19.94
C VAL A 133 -18.70 -6.20 19.25
N LEU A 134 -17.95 -5.21 18.78
CA LEU A 134 -16.64 -5.46 18.17
C LEU A 134 -15.63 -6.01 19.17
N ARG A 135 -15.59 -5.46 20.39
CA ARG A 135 -14.73 -5.97 21.48
C ARG A 135 -15.12 -7.41 21.84
N TYR A 136 -16.41 -7.70 21.96
CA TYR A 136 -16.89 -9.04 22.26
C TYR A 136 -16.48 -10.05 21.18
N LYS A 137 -16.71 -9.73 19.91
CA LYS A 137 -16.25 -10.58 18.77
C LYS A 137 -14.75 -10.84 18.81
N ARG A 138 -13.95 -9.83 19.13
CA ARG A 138 -12.48 -9.97 19.27
C ARG A 138 -12.11 -10.88 20.44
N MET A 139 -12.80 -10.78 21.56
CA MET A 139 -12.57 -11.67 22.72
C MET A 139 -12.90 -13.14 22.40
N ILE A 140 -14.02 -13.40 21.71
CA ILE A 140 -14.37 -14.75 21.26
C ILE A 140 -13.30 -15.31 20.31
N ALA A 141 -12.84 -14.52 19.34
CA ALA A 141 -11.79 -14.95 18.43
C ALA A 141 -10.49 -15.31 19.17
N ASN A 142 -10.10 -14.47 20.13
CA ASN A 142 -8.93 -14.72 20.97
C ASN A 142 -9.10 -15.98 21.83
N LYS A 143 -10.27 -16.18 22.44
CA LYS A 143 -10.56 -17.42 23.19
C LYS A 143 -10.35 -18.66 22.33
N LYS A 144 -10.93 -18.70 21.14
CA LYS A 144 -10.74 -19.82 20.19
C LYS A 144 -9.28 -20.05 19.81
N LEU A 145 -8.50 -18.95 19.64
CA LEU A 145 -7.07 -19.05 19.35
C LEU A 145 -6.30 -19.70 20.51
N TRP A 146 -6.60 -19.29 21.75
CA TRP A 146 -5.97 -19.85 22.94
C TRP A 146 -6.37 -21.30 23.19
N GLU A 147 -7.61 -21.69 22.94
CA GLU A 147 -8.04 -23.09 22.98
C GLU A 147 -7.24 -23.99 22.02
N LYS A 148 -6.99 -23.49 20.77
CA LYS A 148 -6.14 -24.21 19.81
C LYS A 148 -4.69 -24.33 20.31
N LYS A 149 -4.12 -23.26 20.86
CA LYS A 149 -2.76 -23.27 21.43
C LYS A 149 -2.66 -24.26 22.60
N LEU A 150 -3.65 -24.27 23.47
CA LEU A 150 -3.70 -25.19 24.62
C LEU A 150 -3.73 -26.65 24.16
N LYS A 151 -4.60 -27.01 23.21
CA LYS A 151 -4.64 -28.36 22.63
C LYS A 151 -3.29 -28.76 22.04
N PHE A 152 -2.66 -27.87 21.27
CA PHE A 152 -1.36 -28.13 20.68
C PHE A 152 -0.26 -28.33 21.73
N SER A 153 -0.21 -27.50 22.77
CA SER A 153 0.74 -27.61 23.88
C SER A 153 0.53 -28.92 24.65
N SER A 154 -0.73 -29.26 24.93
CA SER A 154 -1.08 -30.52 25.60
C SER A 154 -0.63 -31.75 24.80
N THR A 155 -0.81 -31.72 23.49
CA THR A 155 -0.36 -32.81 22.60
C THR A 155 1.16 -32.95 22.61
N LYS A 156 1.88 -31.81 22.52
CA LYS A 156 3.35 -31.82 22.62
C LYS A 156 3.82 -32.35 23.97
N TYR A 157 3.23 -31.86 25.06
CA TYR A 157 3.57 -32.34 26.40
C TYR A 157 3.43 -33.86 26.52
N LYS A 158 2.29 -34.44 26.12
CA LYS A 158 2.06 -35.87 26.09
C LYS A 158 3.10 -36.62 25.27
N LYS A 159 3.47 -36.08 24.08
CA LYS A 159 4.52 -36.66 23.23
C LYS A 159 5.86 -36.72 23.96
N TYR A 160 6.30 -35.62 24.54
CA TYR A 160 7.59 -35.54 25.23
C TYR A 160 7.61 -36.38 26.49
N THR A 161 6.51 -36.45 27.25
CA THR A 161 6.39 -37.33 28.40
C THR A 161 6.56 -38.81 28.01
N LYS A 162 5.96 -39.22 26.89
CA LYS A 162 6.18 -40.58 26.37
C LYS A 162 7.63 -40.82 25.96
N LEU A 163 8.25 -39.87 25.28
CA LEU A 163 9.66 -39.98 24.88
C LEU A 163 10.58 -40.08 26.09
N VAL A 164 10.39 -39.23 27.10
CA VAL A 164 11.19 -39.30 28.35
C VAL A 164 11.07 -40.67 28.96
N LYS A 165 9.86 -41.17 29.19
CA LYS A 165 9.66 -42.54 29.74
C LYS A 165 10.34 -43.63 28.90
N THR A 166 10.32 -43.51 27.58
CA THR A 166 10.98 -44.46 26.68
C THR A 166 12.49 -44.43 26.84
N TYR A 167 13.08 -43.22 26.94
CA TYR A 167 14.53 -43.07 27.15
C TYR A 167 14.96 -43.54 28.53
N GLU A 168 14.19 -43.23 29.59
CA GLU A 168 14.43 -43.71 30.94
C GLU A 168 14.47 -45.25 31.00
N LYS A 169 13.52 -45.91 30.30
CA LYS A 169 13.48 -47.37 30.21
C LYS A 169 14.63 -47.96 29.40
N LYS A 170 15.05 -47.28 28.33
CA LYS A 170 16.07 -47.79 27.39
C LYS A 170 17.50 -47.58 27.85
N TYR A 171 17.74 -46.48 28.61
CA TYR A 171 19.08 -46.03 29.00
C TYR A 171 19.13 -45.62 30.48
N PRO A 172 18.78 -46.52 31.44
CA PRO A 172 18.62 -46.15 32.85
C PRO A 172 19.92 -45.61 33.47
N GLU A 173 21.06 -46.27 33.21
CA GLU A 173 22.35 -45.89 33.79
C GLU A 173 22.85 -44.52 33.29
N ARG A 174 22.67 -44.25 31.99
CA ARG A 174 23.07 -42.96 31.39
C ARG A 174 22.22 -41.81 31.88
N ILE A 175 20.94 -42.06 32.21
CA ILE A 175 20.02 -41.00 32.66
C ILE A 175 20.21 -40.74 34.16
N ALA A 176 20.59 -41.72 34.94
CA ALA A 176 20.91 -41.54 36.35
C ALA A 176 22.05 -40.52 36.57
N SER A 177 23.05 -40.51 35.68
CA SER A 177 24.17 -39.57 35.74
C SER A 177 23.80 -38.13 35.41
N VAL A 178 22.63 -37.84 34.83
CA VAL A 178 22.17 -36.48 34.45
C VAL A 178 21.19 -35.92 35.51
N ARG A 179 20.66 -36.79 36.40
CA ARG A 179 19.71 -36.39 37.46
C ARG A 179 20.38 -36.10 38.82
N GLY A 180 21.68 -36.34 38.93
CA GLY A 180 22.51 -35.97 40.09
C GLY A 180 23.25 -34.68 39.78
#